data_5ebe77825d91fcff78de4cbed3105ed2
#
_entry.id   5ebe77825d91fcff78de4cbed3105ed2
#
_cell.length_a   1.000
_cell.length_b   1.000
_cell.length_c   1.000
_cell.angle_alpha   90.00
_cell.angle_beta   90.00
_cell.angle_gamma   90.00
#
_symmetry.space_group_name_H-M   'P 1'
#
loop_
_entity.id
_entity.type
_entity.pdbx_description
1 polymer ?
#
loop_
_entity_poly.entity_id
_entity_poly.type
_entity_poly.pdbx_seq_one_letter_code
_entity_poly.pdbx_strand_id
1 'polypeptide(L)'
;MKRPLLFFLMLAISIYSRAGDRLSALPYPILGGELSNSATTSVEDIDEVMPRMKALGLNTVLVPAYWELMEPVEGQFDFTLIDRTIDVARQEQLHVIFLWFGVWKNSMSCYAPGWFKQDTKRFPRAATAEGKPMEIASCFSDNVLQADLKAFSALMKHIKERDPQREVVIMMQIENEIGMLESARDHSPLAEKAYQKERWAERYGTDDYADEQFMALYYARYVEHLAKAARQIHDMPLYVNAAMNSRGRRPGEYPSAGPLAHLIDFWHEGAPSIDLLAPDIYDTGFKSWAAQYAMPQRPQDGGKVKNRLFIPESRCCENSGVRALYAFGEHQALGFSPFAIDQASSAETSSVTKAYALLRQIFNYQSSIFNSKTWGLLFDQEDKERVIDDNGVVMTCRHFFTLPWDPRATDGSVWPEGGAMLIRLGKYDYLLAGSGVVVDFKTPTEKQQEQQKLLGEDGFAEAGNTPGQSSKAGKRFHGKRLGLLSVDEVKVDSEGKLKYLRRHNGDQSHQGRHARISVGDWKLLHIRLYEYE
;
A
#
# COMPACT_ATOMS: atom_id res chain seq x y z
N MET A 1 -32.02 -37.13 8.98
CA MET A 1 -31.94 -35.70 9.24
C MET A 1 -30.48 -35.23 9.24
N LYS A 2 -29.82 -35.13 8.07
CA LYS A 2 -28.42 -34.62 7.94
C LYS A 2 -28.19 -33.93 6.57
N ARG A 3 -29.07 -33.00 6.16
CA ARG A 3 -28.91 -32.31 4.86
C ARG A 3 -28.82 -30.77 4.90
N PRO A 4 -29.03 -30.01 5.99
CA PRO A 4 -28.87 -28.57 5.91
C PRO A 4 -27.42 -28.07 6.10
N LEU A 5 -26.52 -28.88 6.74
CA LEU A 5 -25.16 -28.44 7.03
C LEU A 5 -24.26 -28.36 5.77
N LEU A 6 -24.51 -29.26 4.77
CA LEU A 6 -23.72 -29.29 3.54
C LEU A 6 -24.03 -28.10 2.61
N PHE A 7 -25.28 -27.61 2.64
CA PHE A 7 -25.70 -26.46 1.80
C PHE A 7 -25.13 -25.12 2.31
N PHE A 8 -25.04 -24.95 3.64
CA PHE A 8 -24.40 -23.77 4.23
C PHE A 8 -22.88 -23.77 4.04
N LEU A 9 -22.24 -24.94 4.10
CA LEU A 9 -20.79 -25.05 3.87
C LEU A 9 -20.43 -24.81 2.39
N MET A 10 -21.24 -25.25 1.43
CA MET A 10 -21.04 -24.95 0.00
C MET A 10 -21.28 -23.48 -0.33
N LEU A 11 -22.23 -22.81 0.33
CA LEU A 11 -22.47 -21.38 0.12
C LEU A 11 -21.31 -20.53 0.69
N ALA A 12 -20.79 -20.91 1.87
CA ALA A 12 -19.61 -20.26 2.45
C ALA A 12 -18.35 -20.48 1.59
N ILE A 13 -18.13 -21.70 1.09
CA ILE A 13 -17.00 -22.01 0.19
C ILE A 13 -17.12 -21.24 -1.13
N SER A 14 -18.33 -21.07 -1.68
CA SER A 14 -18.54 -20.33 -2.93
C SER A 14 -18.30 -18.81 -2.77
N ILE A 15 -18.58 -18.24 -1.59
CA ILE A 15 -18.33 -16.82 -1.32
C ILE A 15 -16.82 -16.57 -1.16
N TYR A 16 -16.09 -17.45 -0.47
CA TYR A 16 -14.64 -17.32 -0.30
C TYR A 16 -13.84 -17.56 -1.60
N SER A 17 -14.31 -18.43 -2.49
CA SER A 17 -13.66 -18.62 -3.79
C SER A 17 -13.87 -17.43 -4.73
N ARG A 18 -14.97 -16.67 -4.58
CA ARG A 18 -15.25 -15.48 -5.38
C ARG A 18 -14.42 -14.25 -4.99
N ALA A 19 -14.04 -14.06 -3.71
CA ALA A 19 -13.19 -12.93 -3.29
C ALA A 19 -11.79 -13.02 -3.90
N GLY A 20 -11.17 -14.20 -3.90
CA GLY A 20 -9.87 -14.41 -4.57
C GLY A 20 -9.93 -14.20 -6.08
N ASP A 21 -11.08 -14.46 -6.71
CA ASP A 21 -11.29 -14.31 -8.14
C ASP A 21 -11.43 -12.82 -8.54
N ARG A 22 -12.10 -11.98 -7.75
CA ARG A 22 -12.26 -10.54 -8.03
C ARG A 22 -10.95 -9.76 -8.06
N LEU A 23 -10.08 -9.99 -7.08
CA LEU A 23 -8.77 -9.33 -7.03
C LEU A 23 -7.81 -9.83 -8.11
N SER A 24 -7.94 -11.08 -8.55
CA SER A 24 -7.12 -11.63 -9.62
C SER A 24 -7.49 -11.09 -11.01
N ALA A 25 -8.71 -10.58 -11.18
CA ALA A 25 -9.17 -9.95 -12.42
C ALA A 25 -8.74 -8.48 -12.56
N LEU A 26 -8.13 -7.88 -11.52
CA LEU A 26 -7.65 -6.50 -11.58
C LEU A 26 -6.42 -6.38 -12.48
N PRO A 27 -6.25 -5.24 -13.19
CA PRO A 27 -4.99 -4.92 -13.84
C PRO A 27 -3.87 -4.85 -12.80
N TYR A 28 -2.81 -5.61 -13.01
CA TYR A 28 -1.69 -5.66 -12.08
C TYR A 28 -0.37 -5.33 -12.78
N PRO A 29 0.51 -4.53 -12.17
CA PRO A 29 0.33 -3.82 -10.89
C PRO A 29 -0.57 -2.58 -11.03
N ILE A 30 -1.24 -2.16 -9.95
CA ILE A 30 -1.88 -0.86 -9.88
C ILE A 30 -0.79 0.18 -9.57
N LEU A 31 -0.40 0.92 -10.59
CA LEU A 31 0.52 2.05 -10.51
C LEU A 31 -0.33 3.31 -10.36
N GLY A 32 -0.75 3.56 -9.13
CA GLY A 32 -1.80 4.52 -8.82
C GLY A 32 -1.28 5.93 -8.47
N GLY A 33 -2.21 6.85 -8.38
CA GLY A 33 -2.07 8.15 -7.76
C GLY A 33 -3.44 8.60 -7.31
N GLU A 34 -3.55 9.06 -6.08
CA GLU A 34 -4.78 9.62 -5.56
C GLU A 34 -4.81 11.12 -5.78
N LEU A 35 -5.90 11.62 -6.31
CA LEU A 35 -6.11 13.04 -6.52
C LEU A 35 -6.42 13.76 -5.20
N SER A 36 -6.10 15.04 -5.14
CA SER A 36 -6.49 15.87 -4.00
C SER A 36 -8.02 15.93 -3.86
N ASN A 37 -8.48 16.20 -2.63
CA ASN A 37 -9.90 16.09 -2.25
C ASN A 37 -10.85 16.96 -3.09
N SER A 38 -10.35 17.96 -3.79
CA SER A 38 -11.17 18.89 -4.61
C SER A 38 -10.73 18.93 -6.07
N ALA A 39 -9.96 17.95 -6.53
CA ALA A 39 -9.36 17.96 -7.86
C ALA A 39 -10.33 17.73 -9.03
N THR A 40 -11.56 17.31 -8.75
CA THR A 40 -12.54 16.91 -9.77
C THR A 40 -13.94 17.44 -9.47
N THR A 41 -14.02 18.68 -8.98
CA THR A 41 -15.29 19.33 -8.62
C THR A 41 -15.98 20.02 -9.79
N SER A 42 -15.31 20.12 -10.94
CA SER A 42 -15.86 20.60 -12.19
C SER A 42 -15.41 19.73 -13.39
N VAL A 43 -16.08 19.86 -14.51
CA VAL A 43 -15.71 19.20 -15.78
C VAL A 43 -14.34 19.69 -16.25
N GLU A 44 -14.08 20.98 -16.12
CA GLU A 44 -12.84 21.63 -16.50
C GLU A 44 -11.66 21.10 -15.70
N ASP A 45 -11.82 20.89 -14.38
CA ASP A 45 -10.80 20.30 -13.52
C ASP A 45 -10.45 18.88 -13.97
N ILE A 46 -11.45 18.06 -14.29
CA ILE A 46 -11.26 16.68 -14.79
C ILE A 46 -10.45 16.69 -16.09
N ASP A 47 -10.80 17.58 -17.02
CA ASP A 47 -10.15 17.72 -18.31
C ASP A 47 -8.68 18.15 -18.19
N GLU A 48 -8.36 18.95 -17.20
CA GLU A 48 -6.98 19.38 -16.93
C GLU A 48 -6.16 18.30 -16.23
N VAL A 49 -6.72 17.68 -15.17
CA VAL A 49 -5.96 16.82 -14.26
C VAL A 49 -5.69 15.45 -14.85
N MET A 50 -6.68 14.78 -15.46
CA MET A 50 -6.56 13.39 -15.88
C MET A 50 -5.45 13.12 -16.92
N PRO A 51 -5.26 13.95 -17.96
CA PRO A 51 -4.15 13.74 -18.90
C PRO A 51 -2.77 13.89 -18.25
N ARG A 52 -2.66 14.76 -17.23
CA ARG A 52 -1.42 14.93 -16.46
C ARG A 52 -1.06 13.65 -15.69
N MET A 53 -2.05 12.93 -15.15
CA MET A 53 -1.83 11.66 -14.46
C MET A 53 -1.24 10.61 -15.42
N LYS A 54 -1.74 10.54 -16.65
CA LYS A 54 -1.16 9.69 -17.69
C LYS A 54 0.30 10.06 -17.99
N ALA A 55 0.59 11.35 -18.10
CA ALA A 55 1.95 11.85 -18.37
C ALA A 55 2.95 11.50 -17.26
N LEU A 56 2.50 11.43 -15.99
CA LEU A 56 3.30 10.94 -14.86
C LEU A 56 3.55 9.43 -14.90
N GLY A 57 2.92 8.72 -15.83
CA GLY A 57 3.08 7.29 -15.99
C GLY A 57 2.19 6.45 -15.07
N LEU A 58 1.09 6.98 -14.57
CA LEU A 58 0.09 6.19 -13.88
C LEU A 58 -0.67 5.29 -14.87
N ASN A 59 -1.18 4.17 -14.38
CA ASN A 59 -2.18 3.39 -15.09
C ASN A 59 -3.55 3.45 -14.40
N THR A 60 -3.61 3.96 -13.18
CA THR A 60 -4.82 4.02 -12.38
C THR A 60 -4.85 5.34 -11.60
N VAL A 61 -6.01 5.97 -11.54
CA VAL A 61 -6.23 7.21 -10.78
C VAL A 61 -7.33 6.96 -9.75
N LEU A 62 -7.08 7.35 -8.50
CA LEU A 62 -8.06 7.30 -7.44
C LEU A 62 -8.77 8.66 -7.42
N VAL A 63 -10.09 8.67 -7.62
CA VAL A 63 -10.88 9.88 -7.90
C VAL A 63 -12.05 10.00 -6.93
N PRO A 64 -12.20 11.11 -6.20
CA PRO A 64 -13.35 11.33 -5.33
C PRO A 64 -14.68 11.31 -6.08
N ALA A 65 -15.68 10.65 -5.51
CA ALA A 65 -17.09 10.72 -5.90
C ALA A 65 -17.85 11.42 -4.78
N TYR A 66 -18.22 12.68 -4.99
CA TYR A 66 -18.74 13.57 -3.97
C TYR A 66 -20.26 13.43 -3.83
N TRP A 67 -20.76 12.95 -2.69
CA TRP A 67 -22.20 12.85 -2.48
C TRP A 67 -22.91 14.19 -2.60
N GLU A 68 -22.35 15.25 -2.00
CA GLU A 68 -22.97 16.58 -2.02
C GLU A 68 -23.13 17.20 -3.43
N LEU A 69 -22.24 16.85 -4.37
CA LEU A 69 -22.32 17.29 -5.77
C LEU A 69 -23.21 16.35 -6.60
N MET A 70 -23.24 15.07 -6.24
CA MET A 70 -24.01 14.07 -6.97
C MET A 70 -25.51 14.09 -6.60
N GLU A 71 -25.87 14.47 -5.35
CA GLU A 71 -27.26 14.58 -4.87
C GLU A 71 -27.49 15.92 -4.14
N PRO A 72 -27.34 17.07 -4.84
CA PRO A 72 -27.49 18.40 -4.21
C PRO A 72 -28.90 18.66 -3.69
N VAL A 73 -29.90 18.02 -4.27
CA VAL A 73 -31.30 18.00 -3.83
C VAL A 73 -31.70 16.55 -3.59
N GLU A 74 -32.33 16.26 -2.47
CA GLU A 74 -32.68 14.90 -2.08
C GLU A 74 -33.47 14.17 -3.17
N GLY A 75 -32.94 13.03 -3.62
CA GLY A 75 -33.54 12.19 -4.65
C GLY A 75 -33.29 12.66 -6.09
N GLN A 76 -32.57 13.74 -6.30
CA GLN A 76 -32.19 14.22 -7.63
C GLN A 76 -30.68 14.04 -7.84
N PHE A 77 -30.32 13.11 -8.71
CA PHE A 77 -28.92 12.75 -8.96
C PHE A 77 -28.39 13.43 -10.21
N ASP A 78 -27.16 13.95 -10.12
CA ASP A 78 -26.35 14.47 -11.22
C ASP A 78 -25.06 13.65 -11.29
N PHE A 79 -24.86 12.94 -12.37
CA PHE A 79 -23.68 12.10 -12.60
C PHE A 79 -22.69 12.72 -13.60
N THR A 80 -22.83 14.01 -13.94
CA THR A 80 -22.00 14.70 -14.93
C THR A 80 -20.51 14.52 -14.65
N LEU A 81 -20.06 14.68 -13.41
CA LEU A 81 -18.65 14.52 -13.03
C LEU A 81 -18.18 13.05 -13.12
N ILE A 82 -19.04 12.11 -12.77
CA ILE A 82 -18.76 10.67 -12.90
C ILE A 82 -18.61 10.28 -14.37
N ASP A 83 -19.54 10.71 -15.21
CA ASP A 83 -19.51 10.47 -16.64
C ASP A 83 -18.25 11.05 -17.28
N ARG A 84 -17.93 12.31 -16.97
CA ARG A 84 -16.74 12.95 -17.51
C ARG A 84 -15.46 12.24 -17.08
N THR A 85 -15.36 11.85 -15.81
CA THR A 85 -14.21 11.09 -15.31
C THR A 85 -14.02 9.77 -16.07
N ILE A 86 -15.10 9.01 -16.28
CA ILE A 86 -15.04 7.74 -17.04
C ILE A 86 -14.65 7.98 -18.49
N ASP A 87 -15.19 9.01 -19.13
CA ASP A 87 -14.93 9.29 -20.55
C ASP A 87 -13.47 9.73 -20.77
N VAL A 88 -12.94 10.64 -19.94
CA VAL A 88 -11.54 11.08 -20.04
C VAL A 88 -10.59 9.94 -19.67
N ALA A 89 -10.88 9.16 -18.63
CA ALA A 89 -10.07 8.00 -18.27
C ALA A 89 -10.00 6.98 -19.42
N ARG A 90 -11.12 6.72 -20.10
CA ARG A 90 -11.16 5.84 -21.27
C ARG A 90 -10.31 6.40 -22.42
N GLN A 91 -10.41 7.70 -22.69
CA GLN A 91 -9.61 8.38 -23.71
C GLN A 91 -8.11 8.29 -23.41
N GLU A 92 -7.72 8.51 -22.15
CA GLU A 92 -6.33 8.49 -21.71
C GLU A 92 -5.80 7.07 -21.42
N GLN A 93 -6.63 6.03 -21.58
CA GLN A 93 -6.27 4.65 -21.24
C GLN A 93 -5.82 4.52 -19.77
N LEU A 94 -6.56 5.13 -18.87
CA LEU A 94 -6.42 5.03 -17.42
C LEU A 94 -7.55 4.19 -16.84
N HIS A 95 -7.24 3.49 -15.77
CA HIS A 95 -8.26 2.93 -14.88
C HIS A 95 -8.62 3.94 -13.79
N VAL A 96 -9.82 3.79 -13.25
CA VAL A 96 -10.35 4.62 -12.16
C VAL A 96 -10.71 3.73 -10.98
N ILE A 97 -10.37 4.20 -9.80
CA ILE A 97 -10.91 3.73 -8.54
C ILE A 97 -11.68 4.91 -7.96
N PHE A 98 -13.01 4.81 -7.87
CA PHE A 98 -13.77 5.86 -7.23
C PHE A 98 -13.71 5.75 -5.72
N LEU A 99 -13.55 6.88 -5.04
CA LEU A 99 -13.56 7.04 -3.60
C LEU A 99 -14.93 7.60 -3.22
N TRP A 100 -15.79 6.81 -2.57
CA TRP A 100 -17.08 7.28 -2.12
C TRP A 100 -16.93 8.23 -0.95
N PHE A 101 -16.98 9.54 -1.22
CA PHE A 101 -17.06 10.57 -0.20
C PHE A 101 -18.54 10.76 0.19
N GLY A 102 -19.03 9.81 1.00
CA GLY A 102 -20.39 9.70 1.45
C GLY A 102 -20.62 10.39 2.79
N VAL A 103 -20.96 9.58 3.80
CA VAL A 103 -21.18 10.10 5.16
C VAL A 103 -19.88 10.42 5.87
N TRP A 104 -18.80 9.70 5.60
CA TRP A 104 -17.51 9.94 6.24
C TRP A 104 -16.40 10.31 5.24
N LYS A 105 -15.69 11.38 5.57
CA LYS A 105 -14.39 11.76 5.03
C LYS A 105 -13.53 12.31 6.18
N ASN A 106 -12.36 11.67 6.42
CA ASN A 106 -11.48 12.03 7.54
C ASN A 106 -12.22 12.12 8.89
N SER A 107 -13.05 11.13 9.20
CA SER A 107 -13.87 11.07 10.41
C SER A 107 -14.87 12.25 10.56
N MET A 108 -15.33 12.84 9.45
CA MET A 108 -16.31 13.93 9.45
C MET A 108 -17.33 13.75 8.33
N SER A 109 -18.57 14.23 8.54
CA SER A 109 -19.66 14.17 7.54
C SER A 109 -19.65 15.38 6.60
N CYS A 110 -18.45 15.85 6.20
CA CYS A 110 -18.27 17.10 5.46
C CYS A 110 -18.75 17.05 4.00
N TYR A 111 -18.76 15.89 3.36
CA TYR A 111 -19.23 15.70 1.98
C TYR A 111 -20.68 15.20 1.86
N ALA A 112 -21.39 15.03 2.98
CA ALA A 112 -22.81 14.79 2.95
C ALA A 112 -23.55 16.03 2.43
N PRO A 113 -24.66 15.89 1.68
CA PRO A 113 -25.39 17.03 1.11
C PRO A 113 -25.96 17.99 2.14
N GLY A 114 -26.23 19.24 1.73
CA GLY A 114 -26.78 20.26 2.61
C GLY A 114 -28.12 19.88 3.24
N TRP A 115 -29.01 19.22 2.51
CA TRP A 115 -30.29 18.72 3.01
C TRP A 115 -30.11 17.66 4.11
N PHE A 116 -29.06 16.84 4.05
CA PHE A 116 -28.71 15.86 5.08
C PHE A 116 -28.13 16.54 6.32
N LYS A 117 -27.15 17.43 6.14
CA LYS A 117 -26.46 18.13 7.25
C LYS A 117 -27.39 18.97 8.10
N GLN A 118 -28.40 19.60 7.49
CA GLN A 118 -29.31 20.52 8.15
C GLN A 118 -30.42 19.83 8.96
N ASP A 119 -30.83 18.62 8.60
CA ASP A 119 -31.89 17.88 9.29
C ASP A 119 -31.31 16.90 10.33
N THR A 120 -30.78 17.47 11.42
CA THR A 120 -30.15 16.69 12.51
C THR A 120 -31.18 15.87 13.34
N LYS A 121 -32.47 16.08 13.16
CA LYS A 121 -33.52 15.24 13.76
C LYS A 121 -33.67 13.93 13.00
N ARG A 122 -33.66 14.00 11.69
CA ARG A 122 -33.72 12.84 10.79
C ARG A 122 -32.40 12.13 10.70
N PHE A 123 -31.30 12.89 10.70
CA PHE A 123 -29.93 12.39 10.59
C PHE A 123 -29.11 12.79 11.83
N PRO A 124 -29.31 12.07 12.95
CA PRO A 124 -28.70 12.44 14.22
C PRO A 124 -27.18 12.35 14.17
N ARG A 125 -26.54 13.26 14.91
CA ARG A 125 -25.11 13.28 15.10
C ARG A 125 -24.66 12.28 16.14
N ALA A 126 -23.44 11.77 16.00
CA ALA A 126 -22.72 11.11 17.08
C ALA A 126 -22.43 12.14 18.19
N ALA A 127 -22.25 11.66 19.43
CA ALA A 127 -22.03 12.52 20.58
C ALA A 127 -20.86 12.02 21.43
N THR A 128 -20.17 12.96 22.09
CA THR A 128 -19.16 12.64 23.14
C THR A 128 -19.84 12.12 24.41
N ALA A 129 -19.07 11.62 25.36
CA ALA A 129 -19.58 11.15 26.65
C ALA A 129 -20.30 12.24 27.46
N GLU A 130 -19.93 13.52 27.25
CA GLU A 130 -20.58 14.68 27.87
C GLU A 130 -21.85 15.13 27.11
N GLY A 131 -22.22 14.43 26.03
CA GLY A 131 -23.36 14.75 25.20
C GLY A 131 -23.15 15.89 24.18
N LYS A 132 -21.91 16.26 23.90
CA LYS A 132 -21.57 17.23 22.85
C LYS A 132 -21.79 16.58 21.48
N PRO A 133 -22.64 17.14 20.59
CA PRO A 133 -22.77 16.63 19.23
C PRO A 133 -21.51 16.91 18.42
N MET A 134 -21.11 15.93 17.60
CA MET A 134 -19.93 16.01 16.74
C MET A 134 -20.31 16.25 15.27
N GLU A 135 -19.38 16.71 14.43
CA GLU A 135 -19.59 16.85 12.99
C GLU A 135 -19.49 15.47 12.28
N ILE A 136 -20.10 14.48 12.91
CA ILE A 136 -20.12 13.09 12.46
C ILE A 136 -21.57 12.60 12.58
N ALA A 137 -22.15 12.06 11.52
CA ALA A 137 -23.46 11.41 11.62
C ALA A 137 -23.32 10.07 12.36
N SER A 138 -24.34 9.71 13.13
CA SER A 138 -24.33 8.46 13.89
C SER A 138 -24.60 7.25 13.00
N CYS A 139 -23.68 6.29 12.96
CA CYS A 139 -23.83 5.04 12.22
C CYS A 139 -24.93 4.12 12.80
N PHE A 140 -25.45 4.45 13.98
CA PHE A 140 -26.55 3.73 14.63
C PHE A 140 -27.94 4.18 14.13
N SER A 141 -28.01 5.18 13.26
CA SER A 141 -29.27 5.67 12.69
C SER A 141 -29.62 4.98 11.38
N ASP A 142 -30.78 4.31 11.36
CA ASP A 142 -31.30 3.73 10.13
C ASP A 142 -31.54 4.79 9.04
N ASN A 143 -31.91 6.01 9.40
CA ASN A 143 -32.12 7.09 8.43
C ASN A 143 -30.80 7.50 7.76
N VAL A 144 -29.70 7.57 8.52
CA VAL A 144 -28.36 7.85 7.99
C VAL A 144 -27.96 6.74 7.01
N LEU A 145 -28.09 5.48 7.44
CA LEU A 145 -27.78 4.33 6.59
C LEU A 145 -28.60 4.30 5.30
N GLN A 146 -29.93 4.54 5.37
CA GLN A 146 -30.80 4.47 4.19
C GLN A 146 -30.54 5.60 3.19
N ALA A 147 -30.17 6.80 3.65
CA ALA A 147 -29.84 7.92 2.79
C ALA A 147 -28.54 7.64 2.00
N ASP A 148 -27.51 7.23 2.70
CA ASP A 148 -26.22 6.87 2.10
C ASP A 148 -26.34 5.65 1.16
N LEU A 149 -26.98 4.59 1.62
CA LEU A 149 -27.20 3.38 0.82
C LEU A 149 -27.94 3.68 -0.49
N LYS A 150 -28.92 4.60 -0.46
CA LYS A 150 -29.66 5.03 -1.65
C LYS A 150 -28.73 5.74 -2.63
N ALA A 151 -27.94 6.70 -2.15
CA ALA A 151 -27.02 7.47 -2.97
C ALA A 151 -25.90 6.60 -3.54
N PHE A 152 -25.26 5.80 -2.71
CA PHE A 152 -24.24 4.85 -3.14
C PHE A 152 -24.76 3.82 -4.14
N SER A 153 -25.98 3.30 -3.93
CA SER A 153 -26.61 2.38 -4.87
C SER A 153 -26.94 3.05 -6.22
N ALA A 154 -27.30 4.33 -6.22
CA ALA A 154 -27.52 5.10 -7.45
C ALA A 154 -26.21 5.25 -8.23
N LEU A 155 -25.11 5.60 -7.56
CA LEU A 155 -23.75 5.64 -8.15
C LEU A 155 -23.35 4.29 -8.75
N MET A 156 -23.50 3.19 -7.99
CA MET A 156 -23.13 1.86 -8.46
C MET A 156 -23.94 1.40 -9.69
N LYS A 157 -25.25 1.76 -9.74
CA LYS A 157 -26.09 1.49 -10.93
C LYS A 157 -25.61 2.28 -12.12
N HIS A 158 -25.32 3.56 -11.93
CA HIS A 158 -24.83 4.44 -12.99
C HIS A 158 -23.48 3.98 -13.55
N ILE A 159 -22.53 3.63 -12.68
CA ILE A 159 -21.25 3.06 -13.11
C ILE A 159 -21.44 1.77 -13.91
N LYS A 160 -22.35 0.88 -13.47
CA LYS A 160 -22.67 -0.35 -14.22
C LYS A 160 -23.22 -0.06 -15.62
N GLU A 161 -24.01 0.98 -15.78
CA GLU A 161 -24.56 1.40 -17.09
C GLU A 161 -23.47 1.97 -17.98
N ARG A 162 -22.55 2.76 -17.42
CA ARG A 162 -21.47 3.44 -18.17
C ARG A 162 -20.27 2.56 -18.48
N ASP A 163 -19.98 1.60 -17.59
CA ASP A 163 -18.83 0.70 -17.70
C ASP A 163 -19.17 -0.74 -17.24
N PRO A 164 -20.08 -1.43 -17.96
CA PRO A 164 -20.61 -2.73 -17.55
C PRO A 164 -19.53 -3.82 -17.48
N GLN A 165 -18.45 -3.69 -18.25
CA GLN A 165 -17.34 -4.66 -18.29
C GLN A 165 -16.20 -4.31 -17.34
N ARG A 166 -16.27 -3.19 -16.63
CA ARG A 166 -15.22 -2.69 -15.72
C ARG A 166 -13.89 -2.48 -16.43
N GLU A 167 -13.95 -1.93 -17.63
CA GLU A 167 -12.76 -1.61 -18.41
C GLU A 167 -12.05 -0.36 -17.89
N VAL A 168 -12.81 0.57 -17.31
CA VAL A 168 -12.33 1.83 -16.75
C VAL A 168 -12.40 1.80 -15.22
N VAL A 169 -13.59 1.55 -14.64
CA VAL A 169 -13.79 1.55 -13.19
C VAL A 169 -13.52 0.15 -12.62
N ILE A 170 -12.36 -0.02 -12.01
CA ILE A 170 -11.86 -1.34 -11.63
C ILE A 170 -12.11 -1.72 -10.17
N MET A 171 -12.34 -0.73 -9.30
CA MET A 171 -12.51 -0.89 -7.85
C MET A 171 -13.28 0.29 -7.27
N MET A 172 -13.89 0.10 -6.10
CA MET A 172 -14.56 1.15 -5.36
C MET A 172 -14.07 1.17 -3.91
N GLN A 173 -13.75 2.35 -3.39
CA GLN A 173 -13.60 2.60 -1.96
C GLN A 173 -14.95 2.96 -1.36
N ILE A 174 -15.30 2.32 -0.23
CA ILE A 174 -16.52 2.65 0.51
C ILE A 174 -16.14 3.56 1.67
N GLU A 175 -16.69 4.77 1.70
CA GLU A 175 -16.31 5.86 2.57
C GLU A 175 -14.83 6.23 2.44
N ASN A 176 -14.39 7.24 3.15
CA ASN A 176 -12.97 7.56 3.22
C ASN A 176 -12.56 7.86 4.66
N GLU A 177 -11.57 7.09 5.14
CA GLU A 177 -11.06 7.23 6.51
C GLU A 177 -12.19 7.31 7.54
N ILE A 178 -13.18 6.39 7.42
CA ILE A 178 -14.28 6.28 8.37
C ILE A 178 -13.74 6.09 9.78
N GLY A 179 -14.19 6.90 10.71
CA GLY A 179 -13.67 6.87 12.07
C GLY A 179 -14.38 7.81 13.04
N MET A 180 -13.97 7.74 14.30
CA MET A 180 -14.40 8.62 15.38
C MET A 180 -13.25 9.57 15.76
N LEU A 181 -13.57 10.83 15.96
CA LEU A 181 -12.66 11.85 16.47
C LEU A 181 -13.34 12.66 17.55
N GLU A 182 -12.58 13.13 18.54
CA GLU A 182 -12.98 13.70 19.82
C GLU A 182 -13.61 12.67 20.80
N SER A 183 -13.81 11.41 20.41
CA SER A 183 -14.29 10.34 21.27
C SER A 183 -13.91 8.96 20.70
N ALA A 184 -13.71 7.97 21.55
CA ALA A 184 -13.43 6.60 21.12
C ALA A 184 -14.68 5.92 20.56
N ARG A 185 -15.88 6.31 21.00
CA ARG A 185 -17.16 5.83 20.48
C ARG A 185 -18.23 6.92 20.46
N ASP A 186 -19.30 6.64 19.75
CA ASP A 186 -20.54 7.42 19.82
C ASP A 186 -21.28 7.14 21.15
N HIS A 187 -21.66 8.20 21.87
CA HIS A 187 -22.46 8.18 23.09
C HIS A 187 -23.88 8.72 22.87
N SER A 188 -24.33 8.82 21.62
CA SER A 188 -25.72 9.17 21.34
C SER A 188 -26.70 8.14 21.93
N PRO A 189 -27.97 8.48 22.15
CA PRO A 189 -28.96 7.54 22.70
C PRO A 189 -29.12 6.24 21.91
N LEU A 190 -28.89 6.29 20.58
CA LEU A 190 -28.94 5.10 19.72
C LEU A 190 -27.73 4.22 19.96
N ALA A 191 -26.54 4.80 20.06
CA ALA A 191 -25.31 4.10 20.35
C ALA A 191 -25.32 3.46 21.75
N GLU A 192 -25.77 4.20 22.78
CA GLU A 192 -25.90 3.68 24.15
C GLU A 192 -26.83 2.47 24.22
N LYS A 193 -27.97 2.54 23.52
CA LYS A 193 -28.89 1.40 23.42
C LYS A 193 -28.25 0.17 22.78
N ALA A 194 -27.44 0.35 21.74
CA ALA A 194 -26.71 -0.72 21.08
C ALA A 194 -25.62 -1.29 22.00
N TYR A 195 -24.86 -0.43 22.68
CA TYR A 195 -23.80 -0.81 23.61
C TYR A 195 -24.33 -1.69 24.76
N GLN A 196 -25.45 -1.28 25.36
CA GLN A 196 -26.12 -2.04 26.41
C GLN A 196 -26.69 -3.37 25.89
N LYS A 197 -27.29 -3.38 24.70
CA LYS A 197 -27.85 -4.60 24.09
C LYS A 197 -26.78 -5.65 23.83
N GLU A 198 -25.61 -5.25 23.38
CA GLU A 198 -24.45 -6.15 23.14
C GLU A 198 -23.79 -6.59 24.45
N ARG A 199 -24.11 -5.96 25.59
CA ARG A 199 -23.41 -6.16 26.88
C ARG A 199 -21.91 -5.97 26.72
N TRP A 200 -21.53 -4.93 25.95
CA TRP A 200 -20.15 -4.77 25.48
C TRP A 200 -19.16 -4.63 26.62
N ALA A 201 -19.48 -3.79 27.61
CA ALA A 201 -18.66 -3.57 28.80
C ALA A 201 -18.35 -4.85 29.58
N GLU A 202 -19.29 -5.81 29.62
CA GLU A 202 -19.07 -7.09 30.32
C GLU A 202 -18.12 -8.02 29.54
N ARG A 203 -18.06 -7.87 28.22
CA ARG A 203 -17.26 -8.74 27.35
C ARG A 203 -15.86 -8.21 27.10
N TYR A 204 -15.69 -6.91 26.97
CA TYR A 204 -14.48 -6.27 26.49
C TYR A 204 -13.89 -5.22 27.44
N GLY A 205 -14.64 -4.76 28.45
CA GLY A 205 -14.26 -3.70 29.38
C GLY A 205 -14.90 -2.36 29.05
N THR A 206 -14.41 -1.31 29.71
CA THR A 206 -14.95 0.06 29.66
C THR A 206 -13.90 1.12 29.37
N ASP A 207 -12.74 0.71 28.91
CA ASP A 207 -11.68 1.64 28.53
C ASP A 207 -11.86 2.13 27.07
N ASP A 208 -11.08 3.13 26.69
CA ASP A 208 -11.16 3.73 25.35
C ASP A 208 -10.91 2.71 24.22
N TYR A 209 -10.10 1.67 24.48
CA TYR A 209 -9.82 0.62 23.49
C TYR A 209 -11.02 -0.31 23.30
N ALA A 210 -11.74 -0.65 24.37
CA ALA A 210 -12.98 -1.42 24.28
C ALA A 210 -14.07 -0.61 23.54
N ASP A 211 -14.14 0.69 23.80
CA ASP A 211 -15.04 1.60 23.11
C ASP A 211 -14.71 1.74 21.61
N GLU A 212 -13.42 1.82 21.27
CA GLU A 212 -12.95 1.82 19.87
C GLU A 212 -13.31 0.52 19.15
N GLN A 213 -13.12 -0.64 19.79
CA GLN A 213 -13.50 -1.95 19.23
C GLN A 213 -15.00 -2.04 18.96
N PHE A 214 -15.82 -1.49 19.86
CA PHE A 214 -17.27 -1.40 19.67
C PHE A 214 -17.61 -0.60 18.40
N MET A 215 -17.03 0.58 18.27
CA MET A 215 -17.25 1.42 17.11
C MET A 215 -16.75 0.77 15.82
N ALA A 216 -15.58 0.13 15.84
CA ALA A 216 -15.04 -0.57 14.68
C ALA A 216 -15.99 -1.65 14.15
N LEU A 217 -16.58 -2.44 15.05
CA LEU A 217 -17.57 -3.45 14.66
C LEU A 217 -18.83 -2.81 14.05
N TYR A 218 -19.29 -1.68 14.59
CA TYR A 218 -20.50 -1.03 14.09
C TYR A 218 -20.25 -0.27 12.79
N TYR A 219 -19.11 0.37 12.62
CA TYR A 219 -18.70 0.93 11.32
C TYR A 219 -18.55 -0.16 10.26
N ALA A 220 -17.94 -1.28 10.60
CA ALA A 220 -17.85 -2.41 9.68
C ALA A 220 -19.23 -2.93 9.29
N ARG A 221 -20.17 -3.10 10.24
CA ARG A 221 -21.55 -3.49 9.96
C ARG A 221 -22.29 -2.48 9.07
N TYR A 222 -22.06 -1.19 9.27
CA TYR A 222 -22.61 -0.14 8.42
C TYR A 222 -22.10 -0.28 6.97
N VAL A 223 -20.77 -0.36 6.81
CA VAL A 223 -20.11 -0.55 5.50
C VAL A 223 -20.57 -1.85 4.82
N GLU A 224 -20.84 -2.90 5.58
CA GLU A 224 -21.36 -4.17 5.03
C GLU A 224 -22.70 -3.99 4.29
N HIS A 225 -23.56 -3.08 4.73
CA HIS A 225 -24.81 -2.79 4.02
C HIS A 225 -24.53 -2.20 2.63
N LEU A 226 -23.61 -1.24 2.53
CA LEU A 226 -23.20 -0.65 1.26
C LEU A 226 -22.50 -1.69 0.38
N ALA A 227 -21.59 -2.46 0.97
CA ALA A 227 -20.86 -3.52 0.25
C ALA A 227 -21.80 -4.58 -0.34
N LYS A 228 -22.79 -5.03 0.42
CA LYS A 228 -23.81 -5.98 -0.08
C LYS A 228 -24.62 -5.41 -1.24
N ALA A 229 -25.02 -4.13 -1.16
CA ALA A 229 -25.72 -3.48 -2.27
C ALA A 229 -24.83 -3.41 -3.52
N ALA A 230 -23.57 -2.99 -3.37
CA ALA A 230 -22.61 -2.99 -4.47
C ALA A 230 -22.48 -4.37 -5.11
N ARG A 231 -22.36 -5.45 -4.31
CA ARG A 231 -22.28 -6.82 -4.80
C ARG A 231 -23.48 -7.25 -5.64
N GLN A 232 -24.67 -6.79 -5.24
CA GLN A 232 -25.90 -7.11 -5.97
C GLN A 232 -26.05 -6.30 -7.26
N ILE A 233 -25.58 -5.05 -7.26
CA ILE A 233 -25.73 -4.13 -8.39
C ILE A 233 -24.63 -4.37 -9.42
N HIS A 234 -23.38 -4.28 -8.99
CA HIS A 234 -22.20 -4.38 -9.85
C HIS A 234 -21.03 -4.98 -9.06
N ASP A 235 -20.83 -6.28 -9.20
CA ASP A 235 -19.85 -7.05 -8.41
C ASP A 235 -18.42 -6.70 -8.83
N MET A 236 -17.81 -5.72 -8.18
CA MET A 236 -16.42 -5.30 -8.36
C MET A 236 -15.64 -5.36 -7.04
N PRO A 237 -14.30 -5.35 -7.06
CA PRO A 237 -13.49 -5.24 -5.86
C PRO A 237 -13.87 -4.02 -5.02
N LEU A 238 -13.95 -4.22 -3.69
CA LEU A 238 -14.30 -3.18 -2.71
C LEU A 238 -13.24 -3.12 -1.62
N TYR A 239 -12.89 -1.92 -1.19
CA TYR A 239 -12.01 -1.72 -0.04
C TYR A 239 -12.45 -0.58 0.85
N VAL A 240 -11.88 -0.54 2.05
CA VAL A 240 -12.00 0.55 3.01
C VAL A 240 -10.60 0.94 3.45
N ASN A 241 -10.33 2.24 3.57
CA ASN A 241 -9.05 2.76 4.01
C ASN A 241 -9.09 3.28 5.45
N ALA A 242 -7.93 3.34 6.09
CA ALA A 242 -7.76 3.79 7.45
C ALA A 242 -6.80 4.98 7.52
N ALA A 243 -7.26 6.10 8.10
CA ALA A 243 -6.35 7.06 8.70
C ALA A 243 -5.59 6.37 9.83
N MET A 244 -4.26 6.40 9.78
CA MET A 244 -3.44 5.66 10.72
C MET A 244 -3.52 6.28 12.12
N ASN A 245 -3.45 5.44 13.16
CA ASN A 245 -3.38 5.90 14.53
C ASN A 245 -2.03 6.59 14.83
N SER A 246 -2.09 7.74 15.50
CA SER A 246 -0.90 8.50 15.88
C SER A 246 -0.20 7.85 17.08
N ARG A 247 1.12 7.72 17.01
CA ARG A 247 1.93 7.13 18.10
C ARG A 247 1.74 7.89 19.43
N GLY A 248 1.55 7.13 20.50
CA GLY A 248 1.39 7.68 21.86
C GLY A 248 0.05 8.33 22.14
N ARG A 249 -0.92 8.28 21.21
CA ARG A 249 -2.27 8.76 21.40
C ARG A 249 -3.23 7.62 21.74
N ARG A 250 -4.34 7.96 22.39
CA ARG A 250 -5.41 7.04 22.75
C ARG A 250 -6.57 7.14 21.75
N PRO A 251 -7.44 6.13 21.69
CA PRO A 251 -8.67 6.22 20.92
C PRO A 251 -9.48 7.48 21.27
N GLY A 252 -9.97 8.17 20.24
CA GLY A 252 -10.61 9.49 20.34
C GLY A 252 -9.64 10.68 20.14
N GLU A 253 -8.33 10.48 20.29
CA GLU A 253 -7.31 11.49 20.00
C GLU A 253 -6.74 11.36 18.57
N TYR A 254 -7.13 10.34 17.85
CA TYR A 254 -6.87 10.07 16.43
C TYR A 254 -8.15 9.58 15.77
N PRO A 255 -8.26 9.55 14.41
CA PRO A 255 -9.38 8.91 13.72
C PRO A 255 -9.50 7.44 14.10
N SER A 256 -10.34 7.16 15.09
CA SER A 256 -10.44 5.85 15.76
C SER A 256 -11.48 4.97 15.10
N ALA A 257 -11.41 3.67 15.32
CA ALA A 257 -12.40 2.68 14.88
C ALA A 257 -12.49 2.45 13.35
N GLY A 258 -11.67 3.12 12.53
CA GLY A 258 -11.47 2.72 11.14
C GLY A 258 -10.82 1.34 11.03
N PRO A 259 -10.52 0.83 9.81
CA PRO A 259 -9.87 -0.48 9.64
C PRO A 259 -8.38 -0.43 10.03
N LEU A 260 -8.09 0.02 11.24
CA LEU A 260 -6.75 0.08 11.83
C LEU A 260 -6.20 -1.33 12.06
N ALA A 261 -4.88 -1.48 12.03
CA ALA A 261 -4.23 -2.79 12.10
C ALA A 261 -4.65 -3.64 13.31
N HIS A 262 -4.88 -3.02 14.47
CA HIS A 262 -5.33 -3.71 15.70
C HIS A 262 -6.85 -4.00 15.72
N LEU A 263 -7.61 -3.48 14.77
CA LEU A 263 -9.07 -3.65 14.66
C LEU A 263 -9.48 -4.53 13.47
N ILE A 264 -8.54 -5.06 12.71
CA ILE A 264 -8.80 -5.82 11.49
C ILE A 264 -9.76 -7.00 11.72
N ASP A 265 -9.66 -7.67 12.86
CA ASP A 265 -10.54 -8.81 13.17
C ASP A 265 -12.01 -8.36 13.33
N PHE A 266 -12.26 -7.20 13.97
CA PHE A 266 -13.61 -6.62 14.07
C PHE A 266 -14.16 -6.17 12.71
N TRP A 267 -13.29 -5.64 11.86
CA TRP A 267 -13.67 -5.27 10.50
C TRP A 267 -14.01 -6.48 9.63
N HIS A 268 -13.25 -7.56 9.71
CA HIS A 268 -13.58 -8.82 9.01
C HIS A 268 -14.84 -9.47 9.53
N GLU A 269 -15.11 -9.39 10.85
CA GLU A 269 -16.37 -9.87 11.43
C GLU A 269 -17.56 -9.05 10.93
N GLY A 270 -17.45 -7.72 10.95
CA GLY A 270 -18.54 -6.81 10.64
C GLY A 270 -18.81 -6.63 9.15
N ALA A 271 -17.78 -6.66 8.31
CA ALA A 271 -17.84 -6.39 6.86
C ALA A 271 -17.23 -7.49 5.99
N PRO A 272 -17.76 -8.72 6.02
CA PRO A 272 -17.21 -9.85 5.26
C PRO A 272 -17.32 -9.69 3.73
N SER A 273 -18.08 -8.73 3.23
CA SER A 273 -18.20 -8.43 1.80
C SER A 273 -17.12 -7.50 1.27
N ILE A 274 -16.27 -6.93 2.14
CA ILE A 274 -15.10 -6.13 1.75
C ILE A 274 -13.97 -7.07 1.35
N ASP A 275 -13.26 -6.74 0.26
CA ASP A 275 -12.13 -7.55 -0.24
C ASP A 275 -10.80 -7.16 0.40
N LEU A 276 -10.60 -5.87 0.72
CA LEU A 276 -9.35 -5.32 1.25
C LEU A 276 -9.60 -4.28 2.34
N LEU A 277 -8.74 -4.28 3.35
CA LEU A 277 -8.56 -3.20 4.31
C LEU A 277 -7.21 -2.55 4.04
N ALA A 278 -7.18 -1.25 3.82
CA ALA A 278 -6.04 -0.55 3.25
C ALA A 278 -5.51 0.56 4.18
N PRO A 279 -4.18 0.71 4.31
CA PRO A 279 -3.58 1.75 5.14
C PRO A 279 -3.26 3.01 4.34
N ASP A 280 -3.50 4.20 4.92
CA ASP A 280 -3.04 5.48 4.41
C ASP A 280 -1.75 5.86 5.14
N ILE A 281 -0.61 5.57 4.51
CA ILE A 281 0.69 5.59 5.20
C ILE A 281 1.38 6.95 5.03
N TYR A 282 1.21 7.81 6.03
CA TYR A 282 1.89 9.11 6.14
C TYR A 282 3.02 9.12 7.18
N ASP A 283 3.05 8.14 8.08
CA ASP A 283 4.03 7.99 9.15
C ASP A 283 5.40 7.54 8.64
N THR A 284 6.45 7.82 9.42
CA THR A 284 7.82 7.39 9.16
C THR A 284 8.01 5.87 9.27
N GLY A 285 7.13 5.14 9.94
CA GLY A 285 7.16 3.69 10.10
C GLY A 285 6.66 2.89 8.89
N PHE A 286 6.90 3.34 7.66
CA PHE A 286 6.35 2.75 6.43
C PHE A 286 6.45 1.22 6.37
N LYS A 287 7.63 0.64 6.64
CA LYS A 287 7.83 -0.82 6.62
C LYS A 287 6.95 -1.56 7.62
N SER A 288 6.86 -1.04 8.83
CA SER A 288 6.05 -1.64 9.89
C SER A 288 4.56 -1.61 9.57
N TRP A 289 4.07 -0.48 9.07
CA TRP A 289 2.67 -0.34 8.69
C TRP A 289 2.32 -1.23 7.50
N ALA A 290 3.12 -1.21 6.44
CA ALA A 290 2.92 -2.09 5.29
C ALA A 290 2.86 -3.57 5.70
N ALA A 291 3.75 -4.02 6.59
CA ALA A 291 3.78 -5.39 7.08
C ALA A 291 2.53 -5.79 7.88
N GLN A 292 1.94 -4.86 8.63
CA GLN A 292 0.73 -5.13 9.42
C GLN A 292 -0.51 -5.35 8.55
N TYR A 293 -0.57 -4.74 7.37
CA TYR A 293 -1.68 -4.92 6.41
C TYR A 293 -1.40 -5.99 5.34
N ALA A 294 -0.15 -6.33 5.12
CA ALA A 294 0.24 -7.47 4.28
C ALA A 294 0.09 -8.77 5.05
N MET A 295 -1.15 -9.17 5.36
CA MET A 295 -1.41 -10.36 6.18
C MET A 295 -1.33 -11.63 5.33
N PRO A 296 -0.23 -12.42 5.41
CA PRO A 296 -0.28 -13.80 4.98
C PRO A 296 -1.22 -14.58 5.90
N GLN A 297 -1.77 -15.70 5.42
CA GLN A 297 -2.54 -16.62 6.26
C GLN A 297 -1.80 -16.85 7.58
N ARG A 298 -2.42 -16.48 8.71
CA ARG A 298 -1.87 -16.79 10.03
C ARG A 298 -2.25 -18.24 10.37
N PRO A 299 -1.29 -19.12 10.67
CA PRO A 299 -1.59 -20.50 11.06
C PRO A 299 -2.52 -20.61 12.27
N GLN A 300 -2.41 -19.67 13.22
CA GLN A 300 -3.24 -19.62 14.43
C GLN A 300 -4.70 -19.25 14.17
N ASP A 301 -5.00 -18.58 13.08
CA ASP A 301 -6.36 -18.19 12.69
C ASP A 301 -7.05 -19.23 11.80
N GLY A 302 -6.47 -20.44 11.69
CA GLY A 302 -6.96 -21.51 10.81
C GLY A 302 -6.89 -21.15 9.33
N GLY A 303 -6.05 -20.17 8.96
CA GLY A 303 -5.84 -19.73 7.59
C GLY A 303 -6.99 -18.90 7.00
N LYS A 304 -7.82 -18.26 7.83
CA LYS A 304 -9.07 -17.61 7.40
C LYS A 304 -8.91 -16.16 6.97
N VAL A 305 -7.93 -15.43 7.51
CA VAL A 305 -7.78 -14.00 7.25
C VAL A 305 -6.63 -13.77 6.27
N LYS A 306 -6.97 -13.34 5.07
CA LYS A 306 -6.01 -12.86 4.06
C LYS A 306 -6.35 -11.40 3.77
N ASN A 307 -5.39 -10.52 4.00
CA ASN A 307 -5.45 -9.17 3.48
C ASN A 307 -4.26 -8.96 2.53
N ARG A 308 -4.52 -8.67 1.26
CA ARG A 308 -3.48 -8.31 0.31
C ARG A 308 -3.18 -6.83 0.45
N LEU A 309 -1.91 -6.46 0.55
CA LEU A 309 -1.52 -5.06 0.71
C LEU A 309 -1.94 -4.25 -0.53
N PHE A 310 -2.72 -3.21 -0.30
CA PHE A 310 -2.98 -2.11 -1.22
C PHE A 310 -2.75 -0.81 -0.45
N ILE A 311 -1.94 0.10 -0.97
CA ILE A 311 -1.66 1.40 -0.35
C ILE A 311 -2.34 2.46 -1.21
N PRO A 312 -3.60 2.85 -0.87
CA PRO A 312 -4.35 3.83 -1.65
C PRO A 312 -3.83 5.24 -1.43
N GLU A 313 -3.33 5.53 -0.21
CA GLU A 313 -2.77 6.82 0.14
C GLU A 313 -1.38 6.69 0.77
N SER A 314 -0.47 7.54 0.35
CA SER A 314 0.81 7.78 1.04
C SER A 314 1.28 9.19 0.74
N ARG A 315 2.19 9.71 1.58
CA ARG A 315 2.79 11.03 1.29
C ARG A 315 3.45 11.03 -0.10
N CYS A 316 3.05 11.96 -0.96
CA CYS A 316 3.75 12.23 -2.21
C CYS A 316 5.04 13.00 -1.90
N CYS A 317 6.19 12.37 -2.10
CA CYS A 317 7.50 12.93 -1.78
C CYS A 317 8.61 12.24 -2.59
N GLU A 318 9.82 12.74 -2.47
CA GLU A 318 10.99 12.20 -3.18
C GLU A 318 11.29 10.72 -2.88
N ASN A 319 10.79 10.19 -1.74
CA ASN A 319 10.95 8.79 -1.36
C ASN A 319 9.84 7.86 -1.88
N SER A 320 8.76 8.40 -2.47
CA SER A 320 7.60 7.61 -2.90
C SER A 320 7.97 6.46 -3.86
N GLY A 321 8.92 6.69 -4.74
CA GLY A 321 9.34 5.67 -5.71
C GLY A 321 10.03 4.46 -5.07
N VAL A 322 10.95 4.66 -4.13
CA VAL A 322 11.63 3.56 -3.44
C VAL A 322 10.69 2.81 -2.51
N ARG A 323 9.72 3.51 -1.89
CA ARG A 323 8.66 2.89 -1.08
C ARG A 323 7.72 2.03 -1.93
N ALA A 324 7.39 2.47 -3.15
CA ALA A 324 6.64 1.65 -4.10
C ALA A 324 7.39 0.36 -4.45
N LEU A 325 8.68 0.44 -4.83
CA LEU A 325 9.50 -0.74 -5.11
C LEU A 325 9.58 -1.69 -3.92
N TYR A 326 9.70 -1.17 -2.70
CA TYR A 326 9.65 -1.97 -1.49
C TYR A 326 8.32 -2.69 -1.32
N ALA A 327 7.20 -1.99 -1.44
CA ALA A 327 5.87 -2.56 -1.25
C ALA A 327 5.60 -3.70 -2.26
N PHE A 328 5.95 -3.51 -3.52
CA PHE A 328 5.82 -4.56 -4.54
C PHE A 328 6.82 -5.71 -4.32
N GLY A 329 8.07 -5.41 -3.96
CA GLY A 329 9.12 -6.42 -3.79
C GLY A 329 8.94 -7.27 -2.53
N GLU A 330 8.62 -6.66 -1.39
CA GLU A 330 8.50 -7.34 -0.10
C GLU A 330 7.15 -8.00 0.11
N HIS A 331 6.07 -7.29 -0.24
CA HIS A 331 4.72 -7.71 0.09
C HIS A 331 3.89 -8.12 -1.12
N GLN A 332 4.43 -8.03 -2.34
CA GLN A 332 3.67 -8.24 -3.57
C GLN A 332 2.37 -7.41 -3.57
N ALA A 333 2.50 -6.13 -3.14
CA ALA A 333 1.37 -5.23 -3.01
C ALA A 333 0.53 -5.20 -4.29
N LEU A 334 -0.78 -5.05 -4.15
CA LEU A 334 -1.70 -4.92 -5.28
C LEU A 334 -1.47 -3.60 -6.01
N GLY A 335 -1.20 -2.55 -5.24
CA GLY A 335 -0.95 -1.21 -5.77
C GLY A 335 -0.34 -0.26 -4.75
N PHE A 336 0.12 0.86 -5.26
CA PHE A 336 0.67 1.97 -4.50
C PHE A 336 0.22 3.28 -5.14
N SER A 337 -0.22 4.25 -4.31
CA SER A 337 -0.77 5.53 -4.79
C SER A 337 -0.34 6.67 -3.86
N PRO A 338 0.52 7.59 -4.30
CA PRO A 338 0.74 8.84 -3.58
C PRO A 338 -0.51 9.73 -3.62
N PHE A 339 -0.84 10.35 -2.48
CA PHE A 339 -1.97 11.27 -2.34
C PHE A 339 -1.62 12.68 -2.86
N ALA A 340 -2.64 13.39 -3.35
CA ALA A 340 -2.55 14.74 -3.92
C ALA A 340 -1.45 14.89 -4.98
N ILE A 341 -1.28 13.83 -5.78
CA ILE A 341 -0.24 13.78 -6.82
C ILE A 341 -0.45 14.83 -7.92
N ASP A 342 -1.69 15.29 -8.09
CA ASP A 342 -2.08 16.38 -9.00
C ASP A 342 -1.51 17.74 -8.57
N GLN A 343 -1.23 17.95 -7.28
CA GLN A 343 -0.69 19.18 -6.72
C GLN A 343 0.82 19.11 -6.45
N ALA A 344 1.39 17.90 -6.51
CA ALA A 344 2.80 17.68 -6.20
C ALA A 344 3.73 18.30 -7.27
N SER A 345 4.87 18.80 -6.81
CA SER A 345 5.91 19.34 -7.70
C SER A 345 6.57 18.24 -8.55
N SER A 346 7.25 18.65 -9.61
CA SER A 346 8.03 17.74 -10.45
C SER A 346 9.14 17.01 -9.66
N ALA A 347 9.70 17.62 -8.62
CA ALA A 347 10.69 16.99 -7.75
C ALA A 347 10.06 15.83 -6.97
N GLU A 348 8.91 16.06 -6.32
CA GLU A 348 8.20 15.07 -5.52
C GLU A 348 7.68 13.88 -6.36
N THR A 349 7.19 14.15 -7.59
CA THR A 349 6.67 13.10 -8.48
C THR A 349 7.76 12.35 -9.24
N SER A 350 8.98 12.90 -9.37
CA SER A 350 10.07 12.32 -10.16
C SER A 350 10.42 10.88 -9.77
N SER A 351 10.50 10.60 -8.46
CA SER A 351 10.88 9.27 -7.98
C SER A 351 9.82 8.22 -8.30
N VAL A 352 8.55 8.53 -8.07
CA VAL A 352 7.45 7.60 -8.35
C VAL A 352 7.30 7.35 -9.85
N THR A 353 7.45 8.37 -10.70
CA THR A 353 7.44 8.22 -12.15
C THR A 353 8.52 7.25 -12.64
N LYS A 354 9.75 7.39 -12.12
CA LYS A 354 10.88 6.52 -12.46
C LYS A 354 10.67 5.10 -11.92
N ALA A 355 10.19 4.95 -10.69
CA ALA A 355 9.88 3.65 -10.11
C ALA A 355 8.78 2.92 -10.91
N TYR A 356 7.72 3.63 -11.30
CA TYR A 356 6.65 3.05 -12.11
C TYR A 356 7.14 2.64 -13.51
N ALA A 357 8.08 3.37 -14.08
CA ALA A 357 8.74 2.97 -15.32
C ALA A 357 9.54 1.65 -15.16
N LEU A 358 10.23 1.46 -14.04
CA LEU A 358 10.91 0.20 -13.71
C LEU A 358 9.91 -0.94 -13.46
N LEU A 359 8.88 -0.70 -12.65
CA LEU A 359 7.86 -1.71 -12.34
C LEU A 359 7.15 -2.19 -13.61
N ARG A 360 6.78 -1.29 -14.54
CA ARG A 360 6.21 -1.70 -15.83
C ARG A 360 7.15 -2.63 -16.61
N GLN A 361 8.44 -2.35 -16.64
CA GLN A 361 9.41 -3.22 -17.29
C GLN A 361 9.47 -4.60 -16.62
N ILE A 362 9.56 -4.64 -15.29
CA ILE A 362 9.61 -5.88 -14.51
C ILE A 362 8.38 -6.75 -14.78
N PHE A 363 7.18 -6.16 -14.72
CA PHE A 363 5.94 -6.90 -14.94
C PHE A 363 5.70 -7.28 -16.41
N ASN A 364 6.27 -6.53 -17.36
CA ASN A 364 6.27 -6.94 -18.76
C ASN A 364 7.23 -8.10 -19.05
N TYR A 365 8.39 -8.15 -18.36
CA TYR A 365 9.36 -9.24 -18.48
C TYR A 365 8.84 -10.56 -17.94
N GLN A 366 8.21 -10.52 -16.78
CA GLN A 366 7.63 -11.68 -16.13
C GLN A 366 6.21 -11.40 -15.68
N SER A 367 5.23 -11.71 -16.52
CA SER A 367 3.82 -11.69 -16.14
C SER A 367 3.49 -12.64 -14.97
N SER A 368 4.39 -13.60 -14.68
CA SER A 368 4.31 -14.56 -13.57
C SER A 368 5.24 -14.24 -12.39
N ILE A 369 5.58 -12.98 -12.17
CA ILE A 369 6.45 -12.56 -11.03
C ILE A 369 5.92 -13.05 -9.68
N PHE A 370 4.62 -13.32 -9.57
CA PHE A 370 4.01 -13.97 -8.41
C PHE A 370 4.60 -15.34 -8.07
N ASN A 371 5.24 -16.02 -9.03
CA ASN A 371 5.91 -17.30 -8.84
C ASN A 371 7.41 -17.14 -8.58
N SER A 372 7.96 -15.94 -8.74
CA SER A 372 9.36 -15.64 -8.46
C SER A 372 9.54 -15.20 -7.01
N LYS A 373 10.66 -15.58 -6.41
CA LYS A 373 11.03 -15.06 -5.09
C LYS A 373 11.51 -13.63 -5.23
N THR A 374 10.88 -12.72 -4.49
CA THR A 374 11.18 -11.29 -4.50
C THR A 374 11.45 -10.79 -3.09
N TRP A 375 12.20 -9.70 -3.00
CA TRP A 375 12.46 -8.97 -1.76
C TRP A 375 12.37 -7.48 -2.04
N GLY A 376 11.74 -6.75 -1.13
CA GLY A 376 11.78 -5.30 -1.08
C GLY A 376 12.96 -4.84 -0.21
N LEU A 377 13.72 -3.92 -0.74
CA LEU A 377 14.79 -3.26 -0.01
C LEU A 377 14.38 -1.81 0.22
N LEU A 378 14.45 -1.36 1.47
CA LEU A 378 14.19 0.03 1.85
C LEU A 378 15.09 0.37 3.02
N PHE A 379 15.97 1.34 2.81
CA PHE A 379 17.01 1.75 3.75
C PHE A 379 16.98 3.25 3.97
N ASP A 380 17.33 3.64 5.17
CA ASP A 380 17.54 5.02 5.59
C ASP A 380 18.80 5.12 6.46
N GLN A 381 18.96 6.22 7.16
CA GLN A 381 20.12 6.47 8.02
C GLN A 381 20.12 5.64 9.30
N GLU A 382 18.97 5.14 9.75
CA GLU A 382 18.83 4.32 10.96
C GLU A 382 18.84 2.83 10.61
N ASP A 383 18.11 2.43 9.57
CA ASP A 383 18.00 1.06 9.08
C ASP A 383 18.77 0.90 7.77
N LYS A 384 20.08 0.72 7.91
CA LYS A 384 21.06 0.84 6.81
C LYS A 384 21.27 -0.45 6.02
N GLU A 385 21.01 -1.62 6.60
CA GLU A 385 21.42 -2.91 6.05
C GLU A 385 20.41 -4.02 6.33
N ARG A 386 20.30 -4.95 5.37
CA ARG A 386 19.55 -6.20 5.51
C ARG A 386 20.36 -7.36 4.96
N VAL A 387 20.45 -8.45 5.70
CA VAL A 387 21.07 -9.71 5.23
C VAL A 387 19.96 -10.69 4.83
N ILE A 388 20.09 -11.25 3.63
CA ILE A 388 19.14 -12.22 3.06
C ILE A 388 19.92 -13.49 2.75
N ASP A 389 19.46 -14.65 3.24
CA ASP A 389 19.96 -15.98 2.84
C ASP A 389 18.98 -16.61 1.85
N ASP A 390 19.45 -16.90 0.67
CA ASP A 390 18.69 -17.54 -0.40
C ASP A 390 19.40 -18.78 -0.94
N ASN A 391 19.15 -19.95 -0.33
CA ASN A 391 19.64 -21.25 -0.77
C ASN A 391 21.19 -21.29 -0.97
N GLY A 392 21.92 -20.75 -0.01
CA GLY A 392 23.38 -20.73 -0.01
C GLY A 392 23.99 -19.53 -0.75
N VAL A 393 23.18 -18.55 -1.13
CA VAL A 393 23.62 -17.22 -1.54
C VAL A 393 23.22 -16.23 -0.44
N VAL A 394 24.20 -15.71 0.28
CA VAL A 394 24.01 -14.68 1.30
C VAL A 394 24.18 -13.31 0.65
N MET A 395 23.12 -12.53 0.62
CA MET A 395 23.11 -11.18 0.09
C MET A 395 23.13 -10.18 1.23
N THR A 396 24.16 -9.33 1.27
CA THR A 396 24.18 -8.17 2.18
C THR A 396 23.74 -6.96 1.38
N CYS A 397 22.51 -6.51 1.64
CA CYS A 397 21.88 -5.37 0.98
C CYS A 397 21.96 -4.17 1.89
N ARG A 398 22.41 -3.02 1.41
CA ARG A 398 22.61 -1.83 2.24
C ARG A 398 22.39 -0.53 1.47
N HIS A 399 22.20 0.57 2.21
CA HIS A 399 22.10 1.90 1.63
C HIS A 399 23.41 2.29 0.93
N PHE A 400 23.31 3.00 -0.20
CA PHE A 400 24.49 3.38 -0.99
C PHE A 400 25.49 4.22 -0.19
N PHE A 401 25.04 5.10 0.70
CA PHE A 401 25.92 5.97 1.52
C PHE A 401 26.65 5.23 2.66
N THR A 402 26.45 3.94 2.81
CA THR A 402 27.29 3.11 3.70
C THR A 402 28.66 2.76 3.10
N LEU A 403 28.89 3.12 1.83
CA LEU A 403 30.17 2.87 1.20
C LEU A 403 31.29 3.70 1.88
N PRO A 404 32.41 3.08 2.29
CA PRO A 404 33.41 3.75 3.14
C PRO A 404 34.04 5.01 2.53
N TRP A 405 34.07 5.08 1.20
CA TRP A 405 34.64 6.23 0.47
C TRP A 405 33.60 7.31 0.14
N ASP A 406 32.31 7.10 0.41
CA ASP A 406 31.31 8.14 0.22
C ASP A 406 31.37 9.12 1.38
N PRO A 407 31.65 10.41 1.13
CA PRO A 407 31.78 11.40 2.22
C PRO A 407 30.50 11.50 3.08
N ARG A 408 29.34 11.23 2.50
CA ARG A 408 28.05 11.28 3.19
C ARG A 408 27.87 10.17 4.24
N ALA A 409 28.74 9.18 4.24
CA ALA A 409 28.79 8.17 5.31
C ALA A 409 29.10 8.79 6.68
N THR A 410 29.84 9.91 6.73
CA THR A 410 30.38 10.49 7.97
C THR A 410 30.27 12.01 8.10
N ASP A 411 29.80 12.74 7.08
CA ASP A 411 29.78 14.21 7.06
C ASP A 411 28.56 14.81 7.79
N GLY A 412 27.66 14.00 8.33
CA GLY A 412 26.44 14.44 9.02
C GLY A 412 25.28 14.79 8.08
N SER A 413 25.39 14.49 6.78
CA SER A 413 24.28 14.68 5.82
C SER A 413 23.07 13.83 6.21
N VAL A 414 21.87 14.34 5.97
CA VAL A 414 20.63 13.57 6.03
C VAL A 414 20.52 12.72 4.77
N TRP A 415 20.33 11.43 4.94
CA TRP A 415 20.23 10.51 3.81
C TRP A 415 18.79 10.46 3.30
N PRO A 416 18.57 10.59 1.97
CA PRO A 416 17.31 10.18 1.38
C PRO A 416 17.15 8.66 1.50
N GLU A 417 15.92 8.16 1.46
CA GLU A 417 15.71 6.71 1.44
C GLU A 417 16.30 6.11 0.15
N GLY A 418 16.99 4.97 0.29
CA GLY A 418 17.41 4.10 -0.80
C GLY A 418 16.55 2.85 -0.84
N GLY A 419 16.15 2.39 -2.02
CA GLY A 419 15.36 1.18 -2.08
C GLY A 419 15.32 0.53 -3.45
N ALA A 420 14.96 -0.75 -3.44
CA ALA A 420 14.92 -1.56 -4.64
C ALA A 420 13.97 -2.76 -4.50
N MET A 421 13.59 -3.30 -5.64
CA MET A 421 13.04 -4.64 -5.76
C MET A 421 14.13 -5.58 -6.27
N LEU A 422 14.44 -6.62 -5.48
CA LEU A 422 15.37 -7.69 -5.85
C LEU A 422 14.54 -8.93 -6.23
N ILE A 423 14.87 -9.54 -7.36
CA ILE A 423 14.11 -10.66 -7.95
C ILE A 423 15.05 -11.78 -8.29
N ARG A 424 14.75 -13.00 -7.85
CA ARG A 424 15.49 -14.19 -8.22
C ARG A 424 14.97 -14.77 -9.52
N LEU A 425 15.84 -14.86 -10.53
CA LEU A 425 15.56 -15.55 -11.80
C LEU A 425 16.05 -17.00 -11.78
N GLY A 426 17.13 -17.26 -11.07
CA GLY A 426 17.76 -18.58 -10.94
C GLY A 426 18.69 -18.65 -9.72
N LYS A 427 19.37 -19.77 -9.53
CA LYS A 427 20.25 -19.97 -8.37
C LYS A 427 21.32 -18.86 -8.24
N TYR A 428 21.88 -18.44 -9.37
CA TYR A 428 22.93 -17.43 -9.46
C TYR A 428 22.57 -16.32 -10.44
N ASP A 429 21.27 -16.01 -10.53
CA ASP A 429 20.73 -15.10 -11.53
C ASP A 429 19.65 -14.22 -10.90
N TYR A 430 19.85 -12.89 -10.90
CA TYR A 430 19.01 -11.93 -10.20
C TYR A 430 18.75 -10.68 -11.04
N LEU A 431 17.59 -10.03 -10.81
CA LEU A 431 17.36 -8.65 -11.24
C LEU A 431 17.30 -7.75 -10.01
N LEU A 432 17.88 -6.56 -10.13
CA LEU A 432 17.82 -5.50 -9.12
C LEU A 432 17.31 -4.22 -9.78
N ALA A 433 16.16 -3.74 -9.33
CA ALA A 433 15.53 -2.52 -9.83
C ALA A 433 15.36 -1.50 -8.71
N GLY A 434 15.96 -0.33 -8.82
CA GLY A 434 15.86 0.66 -7.75
C GLY A 434 16.80 1.84 -7.84
N SER A 435 17.05 2.43 -6.68
CA SER A 435 17.92 3.60 -6.46
C SER A 435 18.52 3.57 -5.06
N GLY A 436 19.78 4.00 -4.93
CA GLY A 436 20.42 4.19 -3.62
C GLY A 436 20.80 2.90 -2.87
N VAL A 437 21.11 1.80 -3.57
CA VAL A 437 21.37 0.50 -2.94
C VAL A 437 22.68 -0.14 -3.39
N VAL A 438 23.25 -0.96 -2.51
CA VAL A 438 24.40 -1.82 -2.74
C VAL A 438 24.04 -3.24 -2.33
N VAL A 439 24.46 -4.24 -3.12
CA VAL A 439 24.24 -5.67 -2.83
C VAL A 439 25.53 -6.45 -3.03
N ASP A 440 26.02 -7.04 -1.94
CA ASP A 440 27.15 -7.97 -1.91
C ASP A 440 26.62 -9.40 -1.91
N PHE A 441 27.33 -10.32 -2.58
CA PHE A 441 26.97 -11.73 -2.71
C PHE A 441 28.10 -12.61 -2.18
N LYS A 442 27.79 -13.48 -1.23
CA LYS A 442 28.77 -14.39 -0.59
C LYS A 442 28.15 -15.76 -0.36
N THR A 443 29.01 -16.77 -0.21
CA THR A 443 28.56 -18.03 0.39
C THR A 443 28.36 -17.86 1.90
N PRO A 444 27.58 -18.73 2.57
CA PRO A 444 27.48 -18.71 4.04
C PRO A 444 28.84 -18.80 4.73
N THR A 445 29.75 -19.60 4.21
CA THR A 445 31.12 -19.75 4.74
C THR A 445 31.94 -18.47 4.59
N GLU A 446 31.85 -17.78 3.44
CA GLU A 446 32.47 -16.47 3.26
C GLU A 446 31.94 -15.44 4.26
N LYS A 447 30.62 -15.37 4.43
CA LYS A 447 30.00 -14.42 5.37
C LYS A 447 30.41 -14.68 6.80
N GLN A 448 30.49 -15.95 7.21
CA GLN A 448 30.93 -16.34 8.56
C GLN A 448 32.41 -15.98 8.81
N GLN A 449 33.26 -16.10 7.78
CA GLN A 449 34.68 -15.82 7.91
C GLN A 449 35.03 -14.33 7.73
N GLU A 450 34.11 -13.52 7.21
CA GLU A 450 34.33 -12.09 6.98
C GLU A 450 34.57 -11.31 8.29
N GLN A 451 33.96 -11.74 9.39
CA GLN A 451 34.16 -11.14 10.72
C GLN A 451 35.59 -11.26 11.25
N GLN A 452 36.48 -11.99 10.57
CA GLN A 452 37.87 -12.20 10.94
C GLN A 452 38.85 -11.39 10.07
N LYS A 453 38.40 -10.51 9.18
CA LYS A 453 39.25 -9.74 8.28
C LYS A 453 39.92 -8.55 8.98
N LEU A 454 41.24 -8.47 8.78
CA LEU A 454 42.07 -7.34 9.21
C LEU A 454 42.24 -6.27 8.11
N LEU A 455 41.64 -6.47 6.93
CA LEU A 455 41.71 -5.57 5.80
C LEU A 455 40.36 -4.92 5.52
N GLY A 456 40.36 -3.64 5.11
CA GLY A 456 39.18 -2.92 4.69
C GLY A 456 38.49 -3.55 3.47
N GLU A 457 37.34 -3.07 3.10
CA GLU A 457 36.51 -3.60 2.00
C GLU A 457 37.23 -3.60 0.64
N ASP A 458 38.09 -2.62 0.43
CA ASP A 458 38.94 -2.48 -0.76
C ASP A 458 40.19 -3.37 -0.77
N GLY A 459 40.45 -4.11 0.32
CA GLY A 459 41.60 -4.97 0.49
C GLY A 459 42.86 -4.25 0.96
N PHE A 460 42.77 -2.94 1.28
CA PHE A 460 43.85 -2.17 1.88
C PHE A 460 43.80 -2.22 3.41
N ALA A 461 44.94 -1.99 4.08
CA ALA A 461 44.97 -1.85 5.52
C ALA A 461 44.19 -0.60 5.97
N GLU A 462 43.39 -0.74 7.04
CA GLU A 462 42.75 0.43 7.61
C GLU A 462 43.76 1.47 8.12
N ALA A 463 43.36 2.75 8.02
CA ALA A 463 44.17 3.85 8.50
C ALA A 463 44.43 3.71 10.01
N GLY A 464 45.72 3.68 10.40
CA GLY A 464 46.13 3.49 11.81
C GLY A 464 46.86 2.19 12.08
N ASN A 465 46.92 1.26 11.16
CA ASN A 465 47.80 0.08 11.28
C ASN A 465 49.27 0.49 11.13
N THR A 466 50.05 0.35 12.21
CA THR A 466 51.47 0.68 12.20
C THR A 466 52.22 -0.36 11.35
N PRO A 467 53.01 0.05 10.34
CA PRO A 467 53.86 -0.88 9.58
C PRO A 467 54.76 -1.68 10.51
N GLY A 468 54.73 -3.02 10.41
CA GLY A 468 55.52 -3.92 11.22
C GLY A 468 54.82 -4.57 12.41
N GLN A 469 53.59 -4.20 12.75
CA GLN A 469 52.75 -5.08 13.57
C GLN A 469 52.35 -6.27 12.70
N SER A 470 52.90 -7.44 13.02
CA SER A 470 52.52 -8.68 12.35
C SER A 470 51.06 -8.93 12.62
N SER A 471 50.15 -8.60 11.68
CA SER A 471 48.83 -9.18 11.66
C SER A 471 49.05 -10.69 11.72
N LYS A 472 48.51 -11.37 12.74
CA LYS A 472 48.40 -12.83 12.72
C LYS A 472 47.80 -13.15 11.36
N ALA A 473 48.60 -13.79 10.47
CA ALA A 473 48.18 -14.08 9.10
C ALA A 473 46.77 -14.65 9.15
N GLY A 474 45.80 -13.92 8.63
CA GLY A 474 44.41 -14.32 8.67
C GLY A 474 44.30 -15.74 8.17
N LYS A 475 43.55 -16.60 8.86
CA LYS A 475 43.37 -17.98 8.41
C LYS A 475 42.99 -17.93 6.93
N ARG A 476 43.71 -18.67 6.08
CA ARG A 476 43.39 -18.77 4.66
C ARG A 476 41.92 -19.17 4.53
N PHE A 477 41.17 -18.46 3.69
CA PHE A 477 39.84 -18.86 3.36
C PHE A 477 39.85 -20.23 2.71
N HIS A 478 39.05 -21.13 3.16
CA HIS A 478 38.86 -22.47 2.59
C HIS A 478 37.38 -22.66 2.28
N GLY A 479 37.09 -23.00 1.04
CA GLY A 479 35.74 -23.30 0.58
C GLY A 479 35.34 -22.50 -0.66
N LYS A 480 34.15 -22.79 -1.13
CA LYS A 480 33.59 -22.16 -2.31
C LYS A 480 33.21 -20.70 -2.03
N ARG A 481 33.51 -19.86 -2.99
CA ARG A 481 33.27 -18.43 -2.99
C ARG A 481 32.33 -18.05 -4.14
N LEU A 482 31.65 -16.90 -4.02
CA LEU A 482 30.88 -16.31 -5.09
C LEU A 482 31.58 -15.10 -5.67
N GLY A 483 31.58 -15.02 -7.01
CA GLY A 483 32.02 -13.87 -7.77
C GLY A 483 30.92 -13.35 -8.67
N LEU A 484 31.00 -12.08 -9.05
CA LEU A 484 30.15 -11.49 -10.06
C LEU A 484 30.61 -11.91 -11.45
N LEU A 485 29.83 -12.75 -12.14
CA LEU A 485 30.07 -13.09 -13.54
C LEU A 485 29.79 -11.88 -14.43
N SER A 486 28.68 -11.18 -14.13
CA SER A 486 28.33 -9.93 -14.78
C SER A 486 27.31 -9.12 -13.98
N VAL A 487 27.40 -7.80 -14.09
CA VAL A 487 26.39 -6.84 -13.70
C VAL A 487 26.06 -6.01 -14.91
N ASP A 488 24.93 -6.25 -15.53
CA ASP A 488 24.54 -5.62 -16.78
C ASP A 488 23.35 -4.69 -16.56
N GLU A 489 23.46 -3.43 -16.95
CA GLU A 489 22.33 -2.54 -17.06
C GLU A 489 21.49 -2.97 -18.26
N VAL A 490 20.20 -3.20 -18.02
CA VAL A 490 19.28 -3.76 -19.02
C VAL A 490 17.98 -2.94 -19.06
N LYS A 491 17.22 -3.14 -20.13
CA LYS A 491 15.82 -2.73 -20.21
C LYS A 491 14.99 -3.89 -20.72
N VAL A 492 13.70 -3.84 -20.47
CA VAL A 492 12.74 -4.79 -21.05
C VAL A 492 12.09 -4.15 -22.28
N ASP A 493 12.10 -4.86 -23.40
CA ASP A 493 11.46 -4.39 -24.62
C ASP A 493 9.95 -4.68 -24.65
N SER A 494 9.29 -4.28 -25.73
CA SER A 494 7.86 -4.51 -25.93
C SER A 494 7.45 -5.99 -26.02
N GLU A 495 8.41 -6.88 -26.33
CA GLU A 495 8.18 -8.33 -26.39
C GLU A 495 8.46 -9.01 -25.04
N GLY A 496 8.77 -8.24 -23.98
CA GLY A 496 9.08 -8.78 -22.67
C GLY A 496 10.47 -9.40 -22.56
N LYS A 497 11.43 -9.04 -23.41
CA LYS A 497 12.79 -9.57 -23.40
C LYS A 497 13.78 -8.58 -22.81
N LEU A 498 14.77 -9.10 -22.06
CA LEU A 498 15.87 -8.28 -21.57
C LEU A 498 16.78 -7.85 -22.75
N LYS A 499 16.96 -6.54 -22.87
CA LYS A 499 17.94 -5.93 -23.79
C LYS A 499 19.09 -5.35 -23.00
N TYR A 500 20.28 -5.76 -23.33
CA TYR A 500 21.53 -5.24 -22.80
C TYR A 500 21.72 -3.77 -23.21
N LEU A 501 22.10 -2.93 -22.23
CA LEU A 501 22.49 -1.54 -22.45
C LEU A 501 24.00 -1.37 -22.29
N ARG A 502 24.54 -1.76 -21.14
CA ARG A 502 25.97 -1.71 -20.85
C ARG A 502 26.35 -2.62 -19.69
N ARG A 503 27.64 -2.96 -19.60
CA ARG A 503 28.24 -3.66 -18.47
C ARG A 503 28.66 -2.68 -17.39
N HIS A 504 28.32 -2.99 -16.15
CA HIS A 504 28.84 -2.35 -14.96
C HIS A 504 30.10 -3.13 -14.50
N ASN A 505 31.28 -2.51 -14.61
CA ASN A 505 32.54 -3.08 -14.16
C ASN A 505 33.42 -1.97 -13.57
N GLY A 506 34.66 -2.30 -13.19
CA GLY A 506 35.57 -1.33 -12.61
C GLY A 506 34.94 -0.55 -11.48
N ASP A 507 34.87 0.78 -11.62
CA ASP A 507 34.33 1.66 -10.59
C ASP A 507 32.84 1.45 -10.30
N GLN A 508 32.05 1.00 -11.27
CA GLN A 508 30.58 0.77 -11.06
C GLN A 508 30.29 -0.48 -10.23
N SER A 509 31.19 -1.44 -10.15
CA SER A 509 31.07 -2.67 -9.37
C SER A 509 32.12 -2.82 -8.29
N HIS A 510 32.89 -1.76 -8.02
CA HIS A 510 34.05 -1.78 -7.13
C HIS A 510 34.96 -2.96 -7.43
N GLN A 511 35.47 -3.03 -8.67
CA GLN A 511 36.34 -4.09 -9.20
C GLN A 511 35.68 -5.49 -9.09
N GLY A 512 34.37 -5.59 -9.29
CA GLY A 512 33.64 -6.86 -9.26
C GLY A 512 33.26 -7.35 -7.84
N ARG A 513 33.23 -6.47 -6.83
CA ARG A 513 32.89 -6.86 -5.45
C ARG A 513 31.41 -6.81 -5.14
N HIS A 514 30.68 -5.84 -5.71
CA HIS A 514 29.25 -5.69 -5.45
C HIS A 514 28.49 -5.12 -6.64
N ALA A 515 27.17 -5.33 -6.69
CA ALA A 515 26.27 -4.61 -7.56
C ALA A 515 25.76 -3.36 -6.82
N ARG A 516 25.68 -2.20 -7.49
CA ARG A 516 25.20 -0.96 -6.86
C ARG A 516 24.48 -0.04 -7.82
N ILE A 517 23.56 0.74 -7.25
CA ILE A 517 22.87 1.81 -7.93
C ILE A 517 22.98 3.05 -7.04
N SER A 518 23.54 4.14 -7.58
CA SER A 518 23.73 5.39 -6.82
C SER A 518 22.40 6.02 -6.45
N VAL A 519 22.40 6.81 -5.39
CA VAL A 519 21.23 7.62 -5.00
C VAL A 519 20.86 8.58 -6.14
N GLY A 520 19.59 8.61 -6.52
CA GLY A 520 19.07 9.42 -7.62
C GLY A 520 19.15 8.77 -9.01
N ASP A 521 20.01 7.75 -9.18
CA ASP A 521 20.01 6.88 -10.35
C ASP A 521 18.88 5.85 -10.22
N TRP A 522 18.20 5.58 -11.33
CA TRP A 522 17.13 4.57 -11.38
C TRP A 522 17.46 3.57 -12.48
N LYS A 523 17.75 2.33 -12.08
CA LYS A 523 18.27 1.31 -13.00
C LYS A 523 17.63 -0.04 -12.78
N LEU A 524 17.62 -0.83 -13.85
CA LEU A 524 17.38 -2.26 -13.82
C LEU A 524 18.70 -2.96 -14.13
N LEU A 525 19.22 -3.69 -13.16
CA LEU A 525 20.47 -4.46 -13.30
C LEU A 525 20.16 -5.95 -13.38
N HIS A 526 20.77 -6.64 -14.34
CA HIS A 526 20.81 -8.09 -14.43
C HIS A 526 22.15 -8.58 -13.86
N ILE A 527 22.08 -9.32 -12.76
CA ILE A 527 23.22 -9.76 -11.97
C ILE A 527 23.37 -11.26 -12.12
N ARG A 528 24.52 -11.72 -12.62
CA ARG A 528 24.84 -13.13 -12.71
C ARG A 528 26.09 -13.42 -11.88
N LEU A 529 26.02 -14.52 -11.13
CA LEU A 529 27.08 -14.97 -10.25
C LEU A 529 27.75 -16.22 -10.80
N TYR A 530 28.96 -16.53 -10.30
CA TYR A 530 29.63 -17.80 -10.50
C TYR A 530 30.29 -18.24 -9.20
N GLU A 531 30.49 -19.54 -9.06
CA GLU A 531 31.14 -20.15 -7.91
C GLU A 531 32.60 -20.52 -8.29
N TYR A 532 33.52 -20.28 -7.36
CA TYR A 532 34.93 -20.63 -7.51
C TYR A 532 35.54 -21.06 -6.17
N GLU A 533 36.68 -21.78 -6.21
CA GLU A 533 37.47 -22.26 -5.06
C GLU A 533 38.86 -21.61 -5.03
#